data_0203535bc63fc7d548a90b71b3c69e51
#
_entry.id   0203535bc63fc7d548a90b71b3c69e51
#
_cell.length_a   1.000
_cell.length_b   1.000
_cell.length_c   1.000
_cell.angle_alpha   90.00
_cell.angle_beta   90.00
_cell.angle_gamma   90.00
#
_symmetry.space_group_name_H-M   'P 1'
#
loop_
_entity.id
_entity.type
_entity.pdbx_description
1 polymer ?
#
loop_
_entity_poly.entity_id
_entity_poly.type
_entity_poly.pdbx_seq_one_letter_code
_entity_poly.pdbx_strand_id
1 'polypeptide(L)'
;MNPRRHEFPENWPAPAEYLKELGRMTVLWSSLEAGTVVAFGKLAGYDEILDIRAVITTAHMTFQQRIDAICALCEHLAPSYPHLASYEATYKLLKAAQRARNKFSHNGLTYDEEAGTVTVTYATARASLKLHAEQVRLADVKEASAKIHEAIASLHSLVTGVRRPPLWERA
;
A
#
# COMPACT_ATOMS: atom_id res chain seq x y z
N MET A 1 14.05 16.33 -32.86
CA MET A 1 14.78 16.84 -31.68
C MET A 1 15.11 15.65 -30.82
N ASN A 2 16.38 15.40 -30.50
CA ASN A 2 16.71 14.25 -29.63
C ASN A 2 16.38 14.64 -28.19
N PRO A 3 15.48 13.93 -27.47
CA PRO A 3 15.13 14.30 -26.11
C PRO A 3 16.37 14.24 -25.22
N ARG A 4 16.49 15.17 -24.27
CA ARG A 4 17.55 15.14 -23.28
C ARG A 4 17.41 13.87 -22.43
N ARG A 5 18.51 13.30 -21.97
CA ARG A 5 18.55 12.00 -21.26
C ARG A 5 17.53 11.85 -20.10
N HIS A 6 17.09 12.97 -19.52
CA HIS A 6 16.15 12.99 -18.38
C HIS A 6 14.72 13.47 -18.77
N GLU A 7 14.47 13.69 -20.08
CA GLU A 7 13.18 14.11 -20.57
C GLU A 7 12.49 12.91 -21.24
N PHE A 8 11.37 12.51 -20.68
CA PHE A 8 10.52 11.45 -21.24
C PHE A 8 9.30 12.08 -21.93
N PRO A 9 8.77 11.44 -22.98
CA PRO A 9 7.47 11.82 -23.54
C PRO A 9 6.39 11.79 -22.45
N GLU A 10 5.43 12.74 -22.54
CA GLU A 10 4.39 12.91 -21.51
C GLU A 10 3.57 11.63 -21.29
N ASN A 11 3.29 10.88 -22.35
CA ASN A 11 2.50 9.65 -22.31
C ASN A 11 3.36 8.37 -22.30
N TRP A 12 4.60 8.44 -21.82
CA TRP A 12 5.45 7.26 -21.72
C TRP A 12 5.84 6.97 -20.27
N PRO A 13 5.77 5.70 -19.79
CA PRO A 13 5.31 4.47 -20.48
C PRO A 13 3.79 4.25 -20.45
N ALA A 14 3.03 5.24 -20.02
CA ALA A 14 1.56 5.22 -19.95
C ALA A 14 1.01 6.65 -20.05
N PRO A 15 -0.30 6.85 -20.32
CA PRO A 15 -0.92 8.17 -20.32
C PRO A 15 -0.70 8.95 -19.02
N ALA A 16 -0.57 10.28 -19.12
CA ALA A 16 -0.21 11.16 -18.00
C ALA A 16 -1.12 10.98 -16.76
N GLU A 17 -2.41 10.76 -16.96
CA GLU A 17 -3.36 10.53 -15.87
C GLU A 17 -3.09 9.21 -15.12
N TYR A 18 -2.61 8.16 -15.80
CA TYR A 18 -2.18 6.92 -15.16
C TYR A 18 -0.90 7.13 -14.36
N LEU A 19 0.09 7.82 -14.95
CA LEU A 19 1.36 8.14 -14.27
C LEU A 19 1.12 8.96 -13.01
N LYS A 20 0.22 9.97 -13.08
CA LYS A 20 -0.19 10.77 -11.92
C LYS A 20 -0.79 9.91 -10.81
N GLU A 21 -1.67 8.98 -11.16
CA GLU A 21 -2.36 8.14 -10.18
C GLU A 21 -1.43 7.07 -9.60
N LEU A 22 -0.55 6.48 -10.41
CA LEU A 22 0.51 5.59 -9.96
C LEU A 22 1.48 6.28 -9.00
N GLY A 23 1.83 7.54 -9.27
CA GLY A 23 2.62 8.38 -8.36
C GLY A 23 1.91 8.58 -7.02
N ARG A 24 0.60 8.89 -7.03
CA ARG A 24 -0.22 9.00 -5.80
C ARG A 24 -0.23 7.69 -5.02
N MET A 25 -0.48 6.57 -5.70
CA MET A 25 -0.48 5.24 -5.09
C MET A 25 0.87 4.94 -4.42
N THR A 26 1.98 5.28 -5.07
CA THR A 26 3.34 5.08 -4.53
C THR A 26 3.57 5.91 -3.26
N VAL A 27 3.17 7.17 -3.25
CA VAL A 27 3.31 8.05 -2.07
C VAL A 27 2.44 7.55 -0.90
N LEU A 28 1.19 7.15 -1.18
CA LEU A 28 0.31 6.57 -0.17
C LEU A 28 0.87 5.27 0.39
N TRP A 29 1.43 4.42 -0.48
CA TRP A 29 2.06 3.17 -0.04
C TRP A 29 3.26 3.43 0.88
N SER A 30 4.15 4.35 0.53
CA SER A 30 5.28 4.74 1.38
C SER A 30 4.80 5.26 2.74
N SER A 31 3.70 6.03 2.75
CA SER A 31 3.07 6.51 4.00
C SER A 31 2.51 5.36 4.83
N LEU A 32 1.90 4.34 4.20
CA LEU A 32 1.42 3.15 4.89
C LEU A 32 2.58 2.34 5.49
N GLU A 33 3.66 2.14 4.73
CA GLU A 33 4.86 1.44 5.22
C GLU A 33 5.47 2.14 6.43
N ALA A 34 5.64 3.45 6.39
CA ALA A 34 6.08 4.24 7.53
C ALA A 34 5.10 4.14 8.71
N GLY A 35 3.79 4.19 8.43
CA GLY A 35 2.73 4.00 9.43
C GLY A 35 2.81 2.66 10.14
N THR A 36 3.20 1.57 9.45
CA THR A 36 3.39 0.26 10.10
C THR A 36 4.58 0.23 11.06
N VAL A 37 5.66 0.97 10.79
CA VAL A 37 6.80 1.11 11.72
C VAL A 37 6.38 1.85 12.99
N VAL A 38 5.65 2.96 12.83
CA VAL A 38 5.11 3.73 13.97
C VAL A 38 4.13 2.89 14.79
N ALA A 39 3.21 2.18 14.12
CA ALA A 39 2.24 1.30 14.77
C ALA A 39 2.92 0.20 15.59
N PHE A 40 3.92 -0.48 15.01
CA PHE A 40 4.71 -1.47 15.70
C PHE A 40 5.39 -0.88 16.95
N GLY A 41 6.07 0.24 16.82
CA GLY A 41 6.75 0.90 17.93
C GLY A 41 5.82 1.23 19.09
N LYS A 42 4.65 1.81 18.76
CA LYS A 42 3.63 2.16 19.76
C LYS A 42 3.08 0.95 20.50
N LEU A 43 2.77 -0.12 19.78
CA LEU A 43 2.27 -1.38 20.38
C LEU A 43 3.34 -2.12 21.16
N ALA A 44 4.62 -1.98 20.77
CA ALA A 44 5.76 -2.52 21.52
C ALA A 44 6.11 -1.70 22.77
N GLY A 45 5.38 -0.62 23.07
CA GLY A 45 5.60 0.22 24.26
C GLY A 45 6.74 1.21 24.12
N TYR A 46 7.08 1.61 22.90
CA TYR A 46 8.05 2.68 22.68
C TYR A 46 7.38 4.05 22.74
N ASP A 47 7.97 4.98 23.46
CA ASP A 47 7.33 6.25 23.81
C ASP A 47 7.34 7.28 22.67
N GLU A 48 8.34 7.23 21.79
CA GLU A 48 8.50 8.20 20.70
C GLU A 48 7.77 7.76 19.42
N ILE A 49 7.25 8.73 18.65
CA ILE A 49 6.52 8.46 17.40
C ILE A 49 7.41 7.75 16.35
N LEU A 50 8.69 8.12 16.28
CA LEU A 50 9.70 7.50 15.43
C LEU A 50 10.86 6.97 16.28
N ASP A 51 10.56 6.04 17.16
CA ASP A 51 11.57 5.41 18.00
C ASP A 51 12.55 4.60 17.15
N ILE A 52 13.83 4.88 17.31
CA ILE A 52 14.89 4.19 16.55
C ILE A 52 14.88 2.67 16.77
N ARG A 53 14.43 2.20 17.94
CA ARG A 53 14.29 0.76 18.24
C ARG A 53 13.25 0.10 17.33
N ALA A 54 12.12 0.80 17.06
CA ALA A 54 11.13 0.32 16.10
C ALA A 54 11.71 0.24 14.68
N VAL A 55 12.45 1.28 14.26
CA VAL A 55 13.12 1.31 12.95
C VAL A 55 14.11 0.16 12.82
N ILE A 56 15.00 -0.05 13.80
CA ILE A 56 15.99 -1.14 13.80
C ILE A 56 15.30 -2.51 13.76
N THR A 57 14.30 -2.72 14.60
CA THR A 57 13.59 -4.01 14.71
C THR A 57 12.86 -4.36 13.40
N THR A 58 12.28 -3.37 12.75
CA THR A 58 11.47 -3.59 11.54
C THR A 58 12.25 -3.46 10.23
N ALA A 59 13.54 -3.04 10.27
CA ALA A 59 14.36 -2.74 9.09
C ALA A 59 14.45 -3.88 8.06
N HIS A 60 14.49 -5.12 8.54
CA HIS A 60 14.61 -6.31 7.70
C HIS A 60 13.28 -7.08 7.54
N MET A 61 12.18 -6.57 8.12
CA MET A 61 10.87 -7.17 7.98
C MET A 61 10.24 -6.77 6.66
N THR A 62 9.70 -7.74 5.95
CA THR A 62 8.78 -7.48 4.85
C THR A 62 7.50 -6.80 5.38
N PHE A 63 6.73 -6.17 4.50
CA PHE A 63 5.44 -5.59 4.90
C PHE A 63 4.53 -6.64 5.56
N GLN A 64 4.51 -7.88 5.03
CA GLN A 64 3.74 -8.98 5.62
C GLN A 64 4.18 -9.29 7.05
N GLN A 65 5.46 -9.46 7.29
CA GLN A 65 5.98 -9.75 8.63
C GLN A 65 5.67 -8.63 9.63
N ARG A 66 5.73 -7.37 9.19
CA ARG A 66 5.35 -6.23 10.04
C ARG A 66 3.88 -6.26 10.45
N ILE A 67 2.98 -6.49 9.51
CA ILE A 67 1.54 -6.53 9.84
C ILE A 67 1.17 -7.77 10.67
N ASP A 68 1.84 -8.91 10.49
CA ASP A 68 1.65 -10.09 11.31
C ASP A 68 2.12 -9.82 12.77
N ALA A 69 3.26 -9.16 12.94
CA ALA A 69 3.74 -8.75 14.26
C ALA A 69 2.81 -7.73 14.94
N ILE A 70 2.29 -6.75 14.19
CA ILE A 70 1.29 -5.79 14.69
C ILE A 70 0.04 -6.53 15.17
N CYS A 71 -0.46 -7.49 14.40
CA CYS A 71 -1.64 -8.27 14.80
C CYS A 71 -1.42 -9.08 16.07
N ALA A 72 -0.27 -9.76 16.19
CA ALA A 72 0.09 -10.51 17.40
C ALA A 72 0.17 -9.60 18.64
N LEU A 73 0.73 -8.39 18.48
CA LEU A 73 0.77 -7.39 19.56
C LEU A 73 -0.65 -6.91 19.91
N CYS A 74 -1.51 -6.64 18.92
CA CYS A 74 -2.90 -6.26 19.18
C CYS A 74 -3.66 -7.35 19.93
N GLU A 75 -3.54 -8.61 19.52
CA GLU A 75 -4.16 -9.75 20.19
C GLU A 75 -3.72 -9.84 21.64
N HIS A 76 -2.41 -9.75 21.90
CA HIS A 76 -1.85 -9.78 23.24
C HIS A 76 -2.32 -8.62 24.12
N LEU A 77 -2.43 -7.42 23.56
CA LEU A 77 -2.77 -6.19 24.28
C LEU A 77 -4.28 -5.95 24.41
N ALA A 78 -5.12 -6.59 23.59
CA ALA A 78 -6.57 -6.38 23.57
C ALA A 78 -7.27 -6.52 24.93
N PRO A 79 -6.88 -7.44 25.84
CA PRO A 79 -7.47 -7.52 27.18
C PRO A 79 -7.31 -6.22 28.01
N SER A 80 -6.19 -5.51 27.80
CA SER A 80 -5.90 -4.25 28.49
C SER A 80 -6.35 -3.01 27.71
N TYR A 81 -6.47 -3.14 26.40
CA TYR A 81 -6.84 -2.06 25.45
C TYR A 81 -7.94 -2.53 24.50
N PRO A 82 -9.23 -2.48 24.92
CA PRO A 82 -10.34 -3.09 24.19
C PRO A 82 -10.52 -2.62 22.74
N HIS A 83 -10.07 -1.39 22.40
CA HIS A 83 -10.13 -0.87 21.02
C HIS A 83 -9.25 -1.68 20.06
N LEU A 84 -8.23 -2.38 20.53
CA LEU A 84 -7.37 -3.24 19.72
C LEU A 84 -8.06 -4.54 19.29
N ALA A 85 -9.18 -4.92 19.90
CA ALA A 85 -9.92 -6.16 19.55
C ALA A 85 -10.42 -6.17 18.10
N SER A 86 -10.50 -4.99 17.44
CA SER A 86 -10.91 -4.87 16.03
C SER A 86 -9.77 -5.10 15.02
N TYR A 87 -8.59 -5.55 15.45
CA TYR A 87 -7.38 -5.66 14.61
C TYR A 87 -7.56 -6.52 13.35
N GLU A 88 -8.39 -7.56 13.40
CA GLU A 88 -8.62 -8.42 12.22
C GLU A 88 -9.22 -7.67 11.02
N ALA A 89 -10.12 -6.71 11.28
CA ALA A 89 -10.69 -5.87 10.22
C ALA A 89 -9.59 -5.01 9.56
N THR A 90 -8.74 -4.39 10.37
CA THR A 90 -7.59 -3.61 9.88
C THR A 90 -6.60 -4.50 9.12
N TYR A 91 -6.32 -5.71 9.60
CA TYR A 91 -5.46 -6.66 8.88
C TYR A 91 -5.98 -6.97 7.47
N LYS A 92 -7.29 -7.21 7.34
CA LYS A 92 -7.91 -7.46 6.02
C LYS A 92 -7.72 -6.29 5.06
N LEU A 93 -7.85 -5.05 5.55
CA LEU A 93 -7.61 -3.83 4.76
C LEU A 93 -6.13 -3.70 4.37
N LEU A 94 -5.19 -3.94 5.29
CA LEU A 94 -3.75 -3.93 5.02
C LEU A 94 -3.37 -4.95 3.94
N LYS A 95 -3.93 -6.17 4.00
CA LYS A 95 -3.75 -7.21 2.98
C LYS A 95 -4.35 -6.82 1.63
N ALA A 96 -5.51 -6.19 1.63
CA ALA A 96 -6.14 -5.70 0.41
C ALA A 96 -5.32 -4.60 -0.25
N ALA A 97 -4.80 -3.65 0.54
CA ALA A 97 -3.90 -2.59 0.09
C ALA A 97 -2.61 -3.16 -0.52
N GLN A 98 -1.98 -4.14 0.15
CA GLN A 98 -0.78 -4.82 -0.35
C GLN A 98 -1.02 -5.49 -1.71
N ARG A 99 -2.12 -6.24 -1.84
CA ARG A 99 -2.47 -6.90 -3.12
C ARG A 99 -2.71 -5.88 -4.23
N ALA A 100 -3.46 -4.81 -3.94
CA ALA A 100 -3.75 -3.75 -4.90
C ALA A 100 -2.47 -3.06 -5.40
N ARG A 101 -1.56 -2.69 -4.47
CA ARG A 101 -0.26 -2.09 -4.82
C ARG A 101 0.60 -3.05 -5.64
N ASN A 102 0.70 -4.31 -5.23
CA ASN A 102 1.57 -5.28 -5.89
C ASN A 102 1.18 -5.54 -7.35
N LYS A 103 -0.12 -5.44 -7.68
CA LYS A 103 -0.61 -5.52 -9.06
C LYS A 103 0.08 -4.52 -9.98
N PHE A 104 0.32 -3.29 -9.50
CA PHE A 104 0.88 -2.20 -10.33
C PHE A 104 2.38 -1.97 -10.14
N SER A 105 2.96 -2.36 -9.01
CA SER A 105 4.35 -2.00 -8.67
C SER A 105 5.38 -3.05 -9.04
N HIS A 106 4.97 -4.30 -9.28
CA HIS A 106 5.88 -5.40 -9.58
C HIS A 106 5.66 -6.00 -10.96
N ASN A 107 4.75 -5.44 -11.74
CA ASN A 107 4.35 -5.96 -13.04
C ASN A 107 4.66 -4.94 -14.13
N GLY A 108 4.93 -5.42 -15.34
CA GLY A 108 5.15 -4.56 -16.50
C GLY A 108 3.86 -3.81 -16.86
N LEU A 109 3.94 -2.50 -17.04
CA LEU A 109 2.87 -1.67 -17.56
C LEU A 109 3.22 -1.29 -18.99
N THR A 110 2.31 -1.51 -19.93
CA THR A 110 2.47 -1.15 -21.35
C THR A 110 1.27 -0.34 -21.82
N TYR A 111 1.51 0.60 -22.70
CA TYR A 111 0.49 1.42 -23.33
C TYR A 111 0.50 1.21 -24.84
N ASP A 112 -0.64 0.84 -25.39
CA ASP A 112 -0.88 0.76 -26.83
C ASP A 112 -1.56 2.07 -27.25
N GLU A 113 -0.82 2.92 -27.98
CA GLU A 113 -1.31 4.24 -28.41
C GLU A 113 -2.42 4.12 -29.47
N GLU A 114 -2.37 3.10 -30.35
CA GLU A 114 -3.37 2.92 -31.40
C GLU A 114 -4.70 2.43 -30.82
N ALA A 115 -4.63 1.49 -29.87
CA ALA A 115 -5.81 0.97 -29.20
C ALA A 115 -6.27 1.85 -28.00
N GLY A 116 -5.43 2.80 -27.54
CA GLY A 116 -5.69 3.61 -26.36
C GLY A 116 -5.79 2.80 -25.06
N THR A 117 -5.12 1.65 -24.99
CA THR A 117 -5.27 0.69 -23.90
C THR A 117 -4.01 0.55 -23.05
N VAL A 118 -4.20 0.51 -21.73
CA VAL A 118 -3.13 0.22 -20.77
C VAL A 118 -3.26 -1.23 -20.30
N THR A 119 -2.17 -1.98 -20.34
CA THR A 119 -2.13 -3.39 -19.97
C THR A 119 -1.08 -3.64 -18.90
N VAL A 120 -1.43 -4.43 -17.88
CA VAL A 120 -0.49 -4.98 -16.90
C VAL A 120 -0.15 -6.41 -17.28
N THR A 121 1.15 -6.70 -17.41
CA THR A 121 1.64 -8.04 -17.72
C THR A 121 2.40 -8.62 -16.54
N TYR A 122 2.05 -9.83 -16.13
CA TYR A 122 2.73 -10.54 -15.05
C TYR A 122 2.88 -12.03 -15.34
N ALA A 123 3.89 -12.64 -14.73
CA ALA A 123 4.15 -14.07 -14.83
C ALA A 123 3.93 -14.76 -13.49
N THR A 124 3.37 -15.95 -13.53
CA THR A 124 3.32 -16.87 -12.39
C THR A 124 4.06 -18.16 -12.72
N ALA A 125 4.89 -18.65 -11.80
CA ALA A 125 5.73 -19.84 -11.98
C ALA A 125 5.47 -20.88 -10.86
N ARG A 126 4.20 -21.07 -10.50
CA ARG A 126 3.81 -22.12 -9.53
C ARG A 126 3.45 -23.39 -10.29
N ALA A 127 4.36 -24.39 -10.25
CA ALA A 127 4.28 -25.67 -10.97
C ALA A 127 4.26 -25.56 -12.51
N SER A 128 3.85 -24.42 -13.07
CA SER A 128 3.90 -24.14 -14.52
C SER A 128 4.09 -22.63 -14.73
N LEU A 129 4.78 -22.25 -15.81
CA LEU A 129 4.88 -20.87 -16.23
C LEU A 129 3.57 -20.43 -16.91
N LYS A 130 2.95 -19.40 -16.37
CA LYS A 130 1.77 -18.75 -16.97
C LYS A 130 2.05 -17.27 -17.12
N LEU A 131 1.83 -16.76 -18.32
CA LEU A 131 1.85 -15.33 -18.62
C LEU A 131 0.43 -14.81 -18.62
N HIS A 132 0.23 -13.69 -17.99
CA HIS A 132 -1.07 -13.02 -17.88
C HIS A 132 -0.90 -11.59 -18.41
N ALA A 133 -1.86 -11.15 -19.19
CA ALA A 133 -2.02 -9.76 -19.62
C ALA A 133 -3.44 -9.33 -19.30
N GLU A 134 -3.58 -8.22 -18.61
CA GLU A 134 -4.88 -7.70 -18.17
C GLU A 134 -4.97 -6.22 -18.52
N GLN A 135 -6.03 -5.83 -19.23
CA GLN A 135 -6.34 -4.42 -19.47
C GLN A 135 -6.70 -3.75 -18.14
N VAL A 136 -6.15 -2.56 -17.93
CA VAL A 136 -6.33 -1.79 -16.71
C VAL A 136 -6.99 -0.46 -17.04
N ARG A 137 -8.08 -0.15 -16.36
CA ARG A 137 -8.72 1.17 -16.44
C ARG A 137 -8.11 2.10 -15.39
N LEU A 138 -8.14 3.39 -15.67
CA LEU A 138 -7.70 4.40 -14.70
C LEU A 138 -8.45 4.28 -13.36
N ALA A 139 -9.73 3.88 -13.40
CA ALA A 139 -10.54 3.61 -12.21
C ALA A 139 -9.93 2.52 -11.31
N ASP A 140 -9.30 1.49 -11.90
CA ASP A 140 -8.69 0.39 -11.14
C ASP A 140 -7.43 0.86 -10.37
N VAL A 141 -6.66 1.82 -10.94
CA VAL A 141 -5.52 2.45 -10.26
C VAL A 141 -5.99 3.37 -9.14
N LYS A 142 -7.05 4.16 -9.38
CA LYS A 142 -7.67 5.01 -8.36
C LYS A 142 -8.21 4.18 -7.18
N GLU A 143 -8.85 3.05 -7.47
CA GLU A 143 -9.34 2.12 -6.46
C GLU A 143 -8.19 1.53 -5.61
N ALA A 144 -7.03 1.26 -6.22
CA ALA A 144 -5.85 0.83 -5.46
C ALA A 144 -5.37 1.93 -4.49
N SER A 145 -5.33 3.19 -4.92
CA SER A 145 -5.02 4.33 -4.06
C SER A 145 -6.02 4.47 -2.91
N ALA A 146 -7.31 4.30 -3.19
CA ALA A 146 -8.37 4.36 -2.18
C ALA A 146 -8.20 3.27 -1.11
N LYS A 147 -7.94 2.02 -1.50
CA LYS A 147 -7.68 0.91 -0.57
C LYS A 147 -6.48 1.16 0.34
N ILE A 148 -5.40 1.74 -0.20
CA ILE A 148 -4.22 2.08 0.59
C ILE A 148 -4.57 3.19 1.60
N HIS A 149 -5.30 4.21 1.19
CA HIS A 149 -5.71 5.30 2.08
C HIS A 149 -6.66 4.81 3.20
N GLU A 150 -7.59 3.93 2.88
CA GLU A 150 -8.48 3.29 3.86
C GLU A 150 -7.67 2.47 4.89
N ALA A 151 -6.69 1.70 4.43
CA ALA A 151 -5.80 0.94 5.30
C ALA A 151 -4.98 1.86 6.24
N ILE A 152 -4.48 3.02 5.75
CA ILE A 152 -3.81 4.03 6.58
C ILE A 152 -4.75 4.55 7.67
N ALA A 153 -5.97 4.93 7.29
CA ALA A 153 -6.96 5.47 8.22
C ALA A 153 -7.35 4.43 9.29
N SER A 154 -7.56 3.18 8.87
CA SER A 154 -7.89 2.06 9.76
C SER A 154 -6.75 1.74 10.74
N LEU A 155 -5.50 1.65 10.26
CA LEU A 155 -4.33 1.40 11.10
C LEU A 155 -4.15 2.51 12.15
N HIS A 156 -4.30 3.78 11.73
CA HIS A 156 -4.24 4.89 12.67
C HIS A 156 -5.33 4.80 13.74
N SER A 157 -6.57 4.52 13.32
CA SER A 157 -7.70 4.39 14.26
C SER A 157 -7.50 3.25 15.23
N LEU A 158 -7.00 2.10 14.77
CA LEU A 158 -6.70 0.94 15.59
C LEU A 158 -5.67 1.28 16.68
N VAL A 159 -4.55 1.88 16.30
CA VAL A 159 -3.42 2.10 17.24
C VAL A 159 -3.67 3.24 18.20
N THR A 160 -4.47 4.25 17.81
CA THR A 160 -4.74 5.42 18.66
C THR A 160 -6.03 5.30 19.47
N GLY A 161 -6.93 4.38 19.12
CA GLY A 161 -8.28 4.33 19.66
C GLY A 161 -9.19 5.49 19.20
N VAL A 162 -8.69 6.38 18.35
CA VAL A 162 -9.43 7.55 17.84
C VAL A 162 -9.84 7.30 16.39
N ARG A 163 -11.15 7.30 16.14
CA ARG A 163 -11.68 7.10 14.79
C ARG A 163 -11.14 8.17 13.84
N ARG A 164 -10.47 7.73 12.79
CA ARG A 164 -10.01 8.57 11.68
C ARG A 164 -10.58 8.01 10.38
N PRO A 165 -11.71 8.55 9.89
CA PRO A 165 -12.30 8.07 8.66
C PRO A 165 -11.42 8.41 7.44
N PRO A 166 -11.60 7.70 6.31
CA PRO A 166 -11.02 8.09 5.03
C PRO A 166 -11.41 9.52 4.63
N LEU A 167 -10.63 10.15 3.75
CA LEU A 167 -10.84 11.56 3.36
C LEU A 167 -12.24 11.81 2.78
N TRP A 168 -12.79 10.87 2.04
CA TRP A 168 -14.13 11.00 1.44
C TRP A 168 -15.29 10.86 2.43
N GLU A 169 -15.02 10.47 3.68
CA GLU A 169 -16.01 10.43 4.77
C GLU A 169 -15.86 11.62 5.74
N ARG A 170 -14.89 12.49 5.49
CA ARG A 170 -14.70 13.68 6.34
C ARG A 170 -15.57 14.80 5.82
N ALA A 171 -16.54 15.21 6.62
CA ALA A 171 -17.33 16.41 6.36
C ALA A 171 -16.47 17.67 6.50
#